data_fc14d6504dcf81489292292c1336c9e3
#
_entry.id   fc14d6504dcf81489292292c1336c9e3
#
_cell.length_a   1.000
_cell.length_b   1.000
_cell.length_c   1.000
_cell.angle_alpha   90.00
_cell.angle_beta   90.00
_cell.angle_gamma   90.00
#
_symmetry.space_group_name_H-M   'P 1'
#
loop_
_entity.id
_entity.type
_entity.pdbx_description
1 polymer ?
#
loop_
_entity_poly.entity_id
_entity_poly.type
_entity_poly.pdbx_seq_one_letter_code
_entity_poly.pdbx_strand_id
1 'polypeptide(L)'
;MNINIPNLIKSAVPEAEGRNVQILSDNRSTNYRDGNFLSGDFPRNPPKLYITGENDDFDEITLREWRDEGFDVEYISMESCGDGYLKKIKSLSRENMGPCEKFGIVAYDDAAAICLEHFHVLDHNPEFKLGLLIAYYPTRIPDTNGKFPNAISALVHLAAGEEVGVVKQSQMVGIQGKKRVRRTKITSGLGTGGKLDLAYPSYTYEAQPGFAEHDLDEYDGVAAELAWSRSLAAARKVFGINPDLEVVLENNLQSKFFSKNLKQAMATFTTHKTPHVAYMPTLTGATGAEELKRFYSESFTTPPSLKITLLSRTIGVDRVVDEMHVQLKHTEQVPWLLPGVPPTNKKIEIMMVSIVTIRGGRLYQEHVYWDQASVLVQVGLLDPKLLPQSAKDLGIEKLPVVGRRAARRVRRNKDLSDDEGEADNELIPGWKKNNDKSSEEGVAELP
;
A
#
# COMPACT_ATOMS: atom_id res chain seq x y z
N MET A 1 -5.98 29.72 21.40
CA MET A 1 -5.65 28.95 22.61
C MET A 1 -4.98 27.66 22.16
N ASN A 2 -3.66 27.56 22.34
CA ASN A 2 -2.93 26.34 22.06
C ASN A 2 -3.18 25.34 23.20
N ILE A 3 -4.02 24.35 22.95
CA ILE A 3 -4.24 23.25 23.89
C ILE A 3 -3.11 22.25 23.68
N ASN A 4 -2.30 22.07 24.69
CA ASN A 4 -1.14 21.18 24.69
C ASN A 4 -1.63 19.72 24.85
N ILE A 5 -1.73 19.01 23.74
CA ILE A 5 -2.36 17.68 23.61
C ILE A 5 -1.61 16.53 24.32
N PRO A 6 -0.29 16.57 24.61
CA PRO A 6 0.38 15.52 25.38
C PRO A 6 -0.26 15.21 26.73
N ASN A 7 -0.97 16.16 27.32
CA ASN A 7 -1.59 15.95 28.65
C ASN A 7 -2.98 15.32 28.61
N LEU A 8 -3.68 15.35 27.47
CA LEU A 8 -5.00 14.72 27.37
C LEU A 8 -4.92 13.18 27.29
N ILE A 9 -3.83 12.65 26.78
CA ILE A 9 -3.63 11.20 26.68
C ILE A 9 -3.33 10.58 28.05
N LYS A 10 -2.68 11.35 28.94
CA LYS A 10 -2.39 10.87 30.30
C LYS A 10 -3.65 10.80 31.19
N SER A 11 -4.69 11.58 30.89
CA SER A 11 -5.91 11.63 31.70
C SER A 11 -7.01 10.66 31.27
N ALA A 12 -6.90 10.04 30.10
CA ALA A 12 -7.92 9.12 29.60
C ALA A 12 -7.61 7.63 29.79
N VAL A 13 -6.42 7.28 30.26
CA VAL A 13 -6.02 5.90 30.54
C VAL A 13 -5.94 5.72 32.06
N PRO A 14 -6.76 4.85 32.67
CA PRO A 14 -6.56 4.48 34.08
C PRO A 14 -5.14 3.93 34.22
N GLU A 15 -4.34 4.49 35.12
CA GLU A 15 -3.06 3.94 35.51
C GLU A 15 -3.31 2.52 36.08
N ALA A 16 -3.23 1.53 35.20
CA ALA A 16 -3.11 0.15 35.62
C ALA A 16 -1.64 -0.10 35.92
N GLU A 17 -1.30 -0.17 37.20
CA GLU A 17 0.01 -0.54 37.67
C GLU A 17 0.52 -1.79 36.91
N GLY A 18 1.68 -1.65 36.25
CA GLY A 18 2.40 -2.76 35.60
C GLY A 18 2.35 -2.85 34.08
N ARG A 19 1.81 -1.87 33.35
CA ARG A 19 1.78 -1.90 31.88
C ARG A 19 2.79 -0.96 31.25
N ASN A 20 3.89 -1.52 30.75
CA ASN A 20 4.99 -0.78 30.10
C ASN A 20 4.94 -0.84 28.55
N VAL A 21 3.76 -0.92 27.94
CA VAL A 21 3.64 -0.77 26.48
C VAL A 21 3.40 0.69 26.16
N GLN A 22 4.38 1.34 25.53
CA GLN A 22 4.28 2.70 25.04
C GLN A 22 4.51 2.70 23.54
N ILE A 23 3.49 3.07 22.78
CA ILE A 23 3.62 3.48 21.39
C ILE A 23 3.71 4.99 21.40
N LEU A 24 4.84 5.51 20.97
CA LEU A 24 5.09 6.94 20.91
C LEU A 24 4.85 7.38 19.45
N SER A 25 3.66 7.87 19.16
CA SER A 25 3.34 8.59 17.93
C SER A 25 3.05 10.03 18.29
N ASP A 26 3.79 10.96 17.72
CA ASP A 26 3.65 12.40 18.00
C ASP A 26 2.63 13.09 17.09
N ASN A 27 2.15 12.41 16.05
CA ASN A 27 1.26 12.99 15.05
C ASN A 27 -0.15 12.38 15.16
N ARG A 28 -1.04 13.05 15.90
CA ARG A 28 -2.48 12.77 15.85
C ARG A 28 -3.18 13.83 15.01
N SER A 29 -3.92 13.39 14.03
CA SER A 29 -4.90 14.25 13.37
C SER A 29 -5.93 14.71 14.40
N THR A 30 -6.02 16.04 14.62
CA THR A 30 -6.95 16.65 15.58
C THR A 30 -8.35 16.79 15.04
N ASN A 31 -8.60 16.42 13.78
CA ASN A 31 -9.86 16.69 13.08
C ASN A 31 -10.84 15.52 13.11
N TYR A 32 -10.47 14.40 13.77
CA TYR A 32 -11.37 13.26 13.85
C TYR A 32 -12.43 13.47 14.93
N ARG A 33 -13.59 13.94 14.51
CA ARG A 33 -14.82 13.95 15.30
C ARG A 33 -15.72 12.83 14.79
N ASP A 34 -16.28 12.02 15.63
CA ASP A 34 -17.39 11.09 15.37
C ASP A 34 -17.09 9.68 14.83
N GLY A 35 -15.86 9.19 14.87
CA GLY A 35 -15.56 7.79 14.51
C GLY A 35 -15.83 7.42 13.05
N ASN A 36 -16.05 8.39 12.17
CA ASN A 36 -16.24 8.19 10.74
C ASN A 36 -14.89 8.17 10.03
N PHE A 37 -14.74 7.28 9.08
CA PHE A 37 -13.56 7.16 8.21
C PHE A 37 -13.26 8.45 7.42
N LEU A 38 -14.28 9.22 7.12
CA LEU A 38 -14.22 10.41 6.30
C LEU A 38 -13.98 11.65 7.16
N SER A 39 -13.02 12.49 6.74
CA SER A 39 -12.78 13.78 7.39
C SER A 39 -13.98 14.72 7.22
N GLY A 40 -14.07 15.79 8.05
CA GLY A 40 -15.12 16.80 7.93
C GLY A 40 -15.16 17.54 6.59
N ASP A 41 -14.12 17.39 5.76
CA ASP A 41 -14.00 17.95 4.42
C ASP A 41 -14.53 17.02 3.33
N PHE A 42 -15.07 15.85 3.71
CA PHE A 42 -15.65 14.92 2.75
C PHE A 42 -16.85 15.55 2.04
N PRO A 43 -16.97 15.41 0.72
CA PRO A 43 -18.10 15.95 -0.02
C PRO A 43 -19.42 15.43 0.58
N ARG A 44 -20.36 16.32 0.86
CA ARG A 44 -21.67 15.97 1.47
C ARG A 44 -22.46 14.99 0.61
N ASN A 45 -22.24 15.02 -0.70
CA ASN A 45 -22.76 14.03 -1.66
C ASN A 45 -21.60 13.16 -2.14
N PRO A 46 -21.70 11.83 -2.00
CA PRO A 46 -20.70 10.92 -2.58
C PRO A 46 -20.51 11.18 -4.07
N PRO A 47 -19.26 11.29 -4.55
CA PRO A 47 -19.03 11.49 -5.98
C PRO A 47 -19.54 10.31 -6.79
N LYS A 48 -20.19 10.59 -7.89
CA LYS A 48 -20.76 9.58 -8.79
C LYS A 48 -19.64 8.87 -9.54
N LEU A 49 -19.67 7.53 -9.50
CA LEU A 49 -18.74 6.68 -10.22
C LEU A 49 -19.48 5.63 -11.02
N TYR A 50 -19.37 5.70 -12.34
CA TYR A 50 -19.93 4.70 -13.24
C TYR A 50 -18.89 3.63 -13.51
N ILE A 51 -19.25 2.38 -13.22
CA ILE A 51 -18.44 1.21 -13.59
C ILE A 51 -19.09 0.57 -14.82
N THR A 52 -18.29 0.20 -15.80
CA THR A 52 -18.82 -0.36 -17.03
C THR A 52 -17.94 -1.48 -17.56
N GLY A 53 -18.57 -2.55 -18.00
CA GLY A 53 -17.97 -3.74 -18.59
C GLY A 53 -18.86 -4.29 -19.71
N GLU A 54 -18.50 -5.43 -20.27
CA GLU A 54 -19.20 -6.03 -21.39
C GLU A 54 -20.54 -6.66 -21.02
N ASN A 55 -20.56 -7.38 -19.90
CA ASN A 55 -21.67 -8.23 -19.48
C ASN A 55 -22.61 -7.52 -18.50
N ASP A 56 -23.84 -8.05 -18.37
CA ASP A 56 -24.79 -7.57 -17.37
C ASP A 56 -24.42 -8.00 -15.95
N ASP A 57 -23.72 -9.12 -15.82
CA ASP A 57 -23.18 -9.65 -14.59
C ASP A 57 -21.71 -9.23 -14.46
N PHE A 58 -21.42 -8.40 -13.48
CA PHE A 58 -20.09 -7.85 -13.24
C PHE A 58 -19.69 -8.10 -11.79
N ASP A 59 -18.41 -8.22 -11.54
CA ASP A 59 -17.77 -8.46 -10.25
C ASP A 59 -18.35 -7.58 -9.11
N GLU A 60 -19.25 -8.15 -8.31
CA GLU A 60 -19.91 -7.45 -7.19
C GLU A 60 -18.90 -7.05 -6.10
N ILE A 61 -17.76 -7.74 -5.99
CA ILE A 61 -16.70 -7.39 -5.04
C ILE A 61 -16.12 -6.04 -5.42
N THR A 62 -15.75 -5.85 -6.68
CA THR A 62 -15.23 -4.56 -7.19
C THR A 62 -16.25 -3.43 -7.02
N LEU A 63 -17.53 -3.66 -7.31
CA LEU A 63 -18.58 -2.64 -7.11
C LEU A 63 -18.67 -2.22 -5.64
N ARG A 64 -18.62 -3.18 -4.73
CA ARG A 64 -18.67 -2.94 -3.29
C ARG A 64 -17.44 -2.19 -2.79
N GLU A 65 -16.26 -2.54 -3.25
CA GLU A 65 -15.02 -1.87 -2.86
C GLU A 65 -15.04 -0.38 -3.17
N TRP A 66 -15.51 0.00 -4.35
CA TRP A 66 -15.67 1.41 -4.70
C TRP A 66 -16.73 2.12 -3.83
N ARG A 67 -17.84 1.44 -3.48
CA ARG A 67 -18.84 1.97 -2.54
C ARG A 67 -18.25 2.17 -1.14
N ASP A 68 -17.46 1.21 -0.67
CA ASP A 68 -16.80 1.27 0.64
C ASP A 68 -15.76 2.43 0.72
N GLU A 69 -15.16 2.80 -0.42
CA GLU A 69 -14.28 3.97 -0.53
C GLU A 69 -15.04 5.31 -0.61
N GLY A 70 -16.36 5.28 -0.52
CA GLY A 70 -17.22 6.46 -0.41
C GLY A 70 -17.73 7.01 -1.73
N PHE A 71 -17.77 6.20 -2.80
CA PHE A 71 -18.36 6.58 -4.08
C PHE A 71 -19.83 6.13 -4.20
N ASP A 72 -20.64 6.93 -4.89
CA ASP A 72 -21.95 6.49 -5.36
C ASP A 72 -21.76 5.74 -6.67
N VAL A 73 -21.83 4.40 -6.60
CA VAL A 73 -21.47 3.49 -7.69
C VAL A 73 -22.69 3.00 -8.42
N GLU A 74 -22.69 3.17 -9.74
CA GLU A 74 -23.68 2.62 -10.66
C GLU A 74 -22.99 1.80 -11.73
N TYR A 75 -23.49 0.58 -12.00
CA TYR A 75 -22.98 -0.27 -13.08
C TYR A 75 -23.76 -0.03 -14.38
N ILE A 76 -23.01 0.03 -15.47
CA ILE A 76 -23.54 0.19 -16.82
C ILE A 76 -22.99 -0.93 -17.70
N SER A 77 -23.82 -1.90 -18.03
CA SER A 77 -23.47 -2.92 -19.01
C SER A 77 -23.38 -2.35 -20.42
N MET A 78 -22.38 -2.83 -21.17
CA MET A 78 -22.28 -2.49 -22.58
C MET A 78 -23.38 -3.16 -23.40
N GLU A 79 -23.91 -4.29 -22.93
CA GLU A 79 -24.83 -5.14 -23.67
C GLU A 79 -24.36 -5.38 -25.15
N SER A 80 -24.98 -6.20 -25.91
CA SER A 80 -24.52 -6.54 -27.26
C SER A 80 -24.59 -5.38 -28.30
N CYS A 81 -24.95 -4.16 -27.92
CA CYS A 81 -25.27 -3.06 -28.84
C CYS A 81 -24.40 -1.82 -28.65
N GLY A 82 -23.32 -1.69 -29.41
CA GLY A 82 -22.41 -0.53 -29.37
C GLY A 82 -23.08 0.85 -29.51
N ASP A 83 -24.13 1.02 -30.35
CA ASP A 83 -24.80 2.30 -30.49
C ASP A 83 -25.72 2.67 -29.33
N GLY A 84 -26.37 1.70 -28.70
CA GLY A 84 -27.18 1.88 -27.49
C GLY A 84 -26.32 2.28 -26.31
N TYR A 85 -25.22 1.57 -26.09
CA TYR A 85 -24.23 1.85 -25.07
C TYR A 85 -23.63 3.24 -25.21
N LEU A 86 -23.20 3.62 -26.42
CA LEU A 86 -22.62 4.95 -26.66
C LEU A 86 -23.62 6.08 -26.40
N LYS A 87 -24.92 5.87 -26.68
CA LYS A 87 -25.98 6.83 -26.31
C LYS A 87 -26.11 6.96 -24.80
N LYS A 88 -26.03 5.86 -24.05
CA LYS A 88 -26.09 5.83 -22.60
C LYS A 88 -24.88 6.58 -22.00
N ILE A 89 -23.67 6.30 -22.46
CA ILE A 89 -22.45 7.02 -22.05
C ILE A 89 -22.55 8.52 -22.34
N LYS A 90 -23.09 8.93 -23.48
CA LYS A 90 -23.31 10.33 -23.84
C LYS A 90 -24.35 11.03 -22.96
N SER A 91 -25.32 10.29 -22.41
CA SER A 91 -26.36 10.86 -21.56
C SER A 91 -25.87 11.15 -20.14
N LEU A 92 -24.79 10.52 -19.67
CA LEU A 92 -24.27 10.68 -18.30
C LEU A 92 -23.92 12.13 -17.96
N SER A 93 -23.43 12.91 -18.94
CA SER A 93 -23.12 14.33 -18.75
C SER A 93 -24.37 15.21 -18.56
N ARG A 94 -25.56 14.68 -18.85
CA ARG A 94 -26.85 15.41 -18.78
C ARG A 94 -27.70 15.02 -17.58
N GLU A 95 -27.26 14.12 -16.74
CA GLU A 95 -27.95 13.76 -15.50
C GLU A 95 -27.93 14.93 -14.52
N ASN A 96 -28.86 14.93 -13.54
CA ASN A 96 -29.08 15.99 -12.55
C ASN A 96 -27.86 16.17 -11.61
N MET A 97 -26.76 16.65 -12.15
CA MET A 97 -25.56 17.03 -11.39
C MET A 97 -25.50 18.54 -11.23
N GLY A 98 -25.05 18.99 -10.07
CA GLY A 98 -24.80 20.39 -9.79
C GLY A 98 -23.76 21.00 -10.77
N PRO A 99 -23.69 22.32 -10.87
CA PRO A 99 -22.83 23.00 -11.87
C PRO A 99 -21.33 22.69 -11.71
N CYS A 100 -20.86 22.37 -10.49
CA CYS A 100 -19.46 22.04 -10.20
C CYS A 100 -19.25 20.54 -9.91
N GLU A 101 -20.28 19.72 -9.95
CA GLU A 101 -20.15 18.28 -9.71
C GLU A 101 -19.56 17.58 -10.91
N LYS A 102 -18.70 16.61 -10.62
CA LYS A 102 -18.05 15.76 -11.63
C LYS A 102 -18.36 14.30 -11.33
N PHE A 103 -18.32 13.48 -12.37
CA PHE A 103 -18.37 12.03 -12.25
C PHE A 103 -17.10 11.37 -12.76
N GLY A 104 -16.91 10.10 -12.40
CA GLY A 104 -15.87 9.24 -12.94
C GLY A 104 -16.43 8.06 -13.71
N ILE A 105 -15.62 7.49 -14.57
CA ILE A 105 -15.89 6.22 -15.26
C ILE A 105 -14.71 5.29 -14.98
N VAL A 106 -15.00 4.05 -14.56
CA VAL A 106 -14.07 2.92 -14.51
C VAL A 106 -14.59 1.89 -15.49
N ALA A 107 -13.84 1.65 -16.54
CA ALA A 107 -14.28 0.82 -17.65
C ALA A 107 -13.33 -0.37 -17.86
N TYR A 108 -13.88 -1.48 -18.30
CA TYR A 108 -13.18 -2.74 -18.50
C TYR A 108 -13.31 -3.19 -19.95
N ASP A 109 -12.26 -3.82 -20.47
CA ASP A 109 -12.17 -4.48 -21.77
C ASP A 109 -12.65 -3.61 -22.95
N ASP A 110 -13.63 -4.07 -23.76
CA ASP A 110 -14.17 -3.33 -24.92
C ASP A 110 -14.95 -2.08 -24.49
N ALA A 111 -15.63 -2.10 -23.34
CA ALA A 111 -16.24 -0.90 -22.78
C ALA A 111 -15.19 0.19 -22.48
N ALA A 112 -14.01 -0.21 -21.98
CA ALA A 112 -12.89 0.68 -21.76
C ALA A 112 -12.38 1.27 -23.09
N ALA A 113 -12.27 0.45 -24.14
CA ALA A 113 -11.85 0.90 -25.45
C ALA A 113 -12.82 1.96 -26.03
N ILE A 114 -14.12 1.75 -25.92
CA ILE A 114 -15.14 2.68 -26.38
C ILE A 114 -15.09 3.99 -25.60
N CYS A 115 -14.98 3.93 -24.26
CA CYS A 115 -14.87 5.12 -23.41
C CYS A 115 -13.61 5.94 -23.73
N LEU A 116 -12.45 5.29 -23.86
CA LEU A 116 -11.19 5.95 -24.20
C LEU A 116 -11.29 6.65 -25.57
N GLU A 117 -11.77 5.97 -26.61
CA GLU A 117 -11.92 6.55 -27.93
C GLU A 117 -12.92 7.72 -27.95
N HIS A 118 -14.03 7.59 -27.22
CA HIS A 118 -15.06 8.62 -27.17
C HIS A 118 -14.56 9.89 -26.48
N PHE A 119 -14.04 9.78 -25.26
CA PHE A 119 -13.65 10.94 -24.47
C PHE A 119 -12.27 11.50 -24.81
N HIS A 120 -11.53 10.88 -25.70
CA HIS A 120 -10.32 11.46 -26.28
C HIS A 120 -10.62 12.69 -27.16
N VAL A 121 -11.87 12.83 -27.63
CA VAL A 121 -12.34 13.97 -28.41
C VAL A 121 -12.88 15.07 -27.50
N LEU A 122 -12.32 16.29 -27.62
CA LEU A 122 -12.64 17.41 -26.72
C LEU A 122 -14.12 17.71 -26.61
N ASP A 123 -14.83 17.71 -27.77
CA ASP A 123 -16.25 18.09 -27.86
C ASP A 123 -17.20 17.07 -27.23
N HIS A 124 -16.70 15.90 -26.81
CA HIS A 124 -17.51 14.85 -26.20
C HIS A 124 -17.69 14.99 -24.69
N ASN A 125 -17.05 15.98 -24.07
CA ASN A 125 -17.24 16.35 -22.67
C ASN A 125 -17.59 17.87 -22.57
N PRO A 126 -18.73 18.33 -23.15
CA PRO A 126 -19.01 19.74 -23.34
C PRO A 126 -19.15 20.54 -22.05
N GLU A 127 -19.62 19.92 -20.98
CA GLU A 127 -19.80 20.59 -19.67
C GLU A 127 -18.67 20.28 -18.69
N PHE A 128 -17.60 19.61 -19.14
CA PHE A 128 -16.46 19.19 -18.31
C PHE A 128 -16.85 18.34 -17.09
N LYS A 129 -18.00 17.64 -17.19
CA LYS A 129 -18.56 16.83 -16.10
C LYS A 129 -17.76 15.55 -15.85
N LEU A 130 -17.24 14.89 -16.89
CA LEU A 130 -16.31 13.79 -16.71
C LEU A 130 -14.98 14.32 -16.20
N GLY A 131 -14.63 13.95 -14.99
CA GLY A 131 -13.35 14.31 -14.36
C GLY A 131 -12.33 13.17 -14.33
N LEU A 132 -12.79 11.92 -14.31
CA LEU A 132 -11.96 10.72 -14.19
C LEU A 132 -12.35 9.67 -15.21
N LEU A 133 -11.37 9.10 -15.91
CA LEU A 133 -11.55 7.94 -16.77
C LEU A 133 -10.45 6.92 -16.50
N ILE A 134 -10.82 5.79 -15.93
CA ILE A 134 -9.91 4.66 -15.68
C ILE A 134 -10.30 3.54 -16.63
N ALA A 135 -9.33 2.98 -17.32
CA ALA A 135 -9.52 1.89 -18.29
C ALA A 135 -8.66 0.69 -17.92
N TYR A 136 -9.28 -0.44 -17.70
CA TYR A 136 -8.63 -1.72 -17.44
C TYR A 136 -8.58 -2.55 -18.71
N TYR A 137 -7.40 -3.02 -19.05
CA TYR A 137 -7.06 -3.89 -20.20
C TYR A 137 -7.89 -3.62 -21.47
N PRO A 138 -7.95 -2.34 -21.94
CA PRO A 138 -8.73 -2.00 -23.12
C PRO A 138 -8.22 -2.72 -24.37
N THR A 139 -9.13 -3.27 -25.19
CA THR A 139 -8.76 -3.91 -26.45
C THR A 139 -8.21 -2.91 -27.47
N ARG A 140 -8.59 -1.63 -27.35
CA ARG A 140 -8.10 -0.53 -28.19
C ARG A 140 -7.84 0.71 -27.33
N ILE A 141 -6.82 1.47 -27.74
CA ILE A 141 -6.46 2.76 -27.14
C ILE A 141 -6.37 3.84 -28.21
N PRO A 142 -6.63 5.10 -27.88
CA PRO A 142 -6.44 6.22 -28.81
C PRO A 142 -4.96 6.42 -29.18
N ASP A 143 -4.68 7.35 -30.09
CA ASP A 143 -3.30 7.65 -30.52
C ASP A 143 -2.40 7.88 -29.32
N THR A 144 -1.31 7.13 -29.25
CA THR A 144 -0.34 7.15 -28.15
C THR A 144 0.29 8.53 -27.91
N ASN A 145 0.35 9.38 -28.95
CA ASN A 145 0.88 10.74 -28.86
C ASN A 145 -0.20 11.79 -28.53
N GLY A 146 -1.47 11.39 -28.55
CA GLY A 146 -2.59 12.29 -28.28
C GLY A 146 -2.86 12.39 -26.77
N LYS A 147 -2.96 13.64 -26.27
CA LYS A 147 -3.35 13.87 -24.87
C LYS A 147 -4.87 13.87 -24.74
N PHE A 148 -5.36 13.42 -23.61
CA PHE A 148 -6.76 13.64 -23.24
C PHE A 148 -7.03 15.13 -22.95
N PRO A 149 -8.28 15.59 -23.10
CA PRO A 149 -8.67 16.92 -22.66
C PRO A 149 -8.28 17.18 -21.21
N ASN A 150 -7.78 18.37 -20.90
CA ASN A 150 -7.25 18.71 -19.57
C ASN A 150 -8.27 18.54 -18.42
N ALA A 151 -9.56 18.50 -18.72
CA ALA A 151 -10.63 18.28 -17.74
C ALA A 151 -10.70 16.82 -17.26
N ILE A 152 -10.13 15.88 -18.04
CA ILE A 152 -10.22 14.43 -17.79
C ILE A 152 -8.87 13.91 -17.30
N SER A 153 -8.86 13.36 -16.10
CA SER A 153 -7.74 12.55 -15.59
C SER A 153 -7.90 11.13 -16.12
N ALA A 154 -7.20 10.81 -17.21
CA ALA A 154 -7.20 9.47 -17.78
C ALA A 154 -6.12 8.61 -17.15
N LEU A 155 -6.41 7.32 -16.91
CA LEU A 155 -5.49 6.30 -16.41
C LEU A 155 -5.77 4.98 -17.10
N VAL A 156 -4.73 4.32 -17.63
CA VAL A 156 -4.89 3.07 -18.39
C VAL A 156 -4.05 1.96 -17.74
N HIS A 157 -4.67 0.83 -17.47
CA HIS A 157 -4.03 -0.39 -16.99
C HIS A 157 -3.98 -1.42 -18.12
N LEU A 158 -2.78 -1.85 -18.50
CA LEU A 158 -2.52 -2.73 -19.64
C LEU A 158 -2.05 -4.10 -19.17
N ALA A 159 -2.50 -5.16 -19.82
CA ALA A 159 -2.01 -6.52 -19.65
C ALA A 159 -0.78 -6.76 -20.54
N ALA A 160 0.32 -7.26 -19.96
CA ALA A 160 1.56 -7.53 -20.69
C ALA A 160 1.44 -8.78 -21.56
N GLY A 161 2.14 -8.77 -22.69
CA GLY A 161 2.13 -9.92 -23.62
C GLY A 161 1.00 -9.90 -24.65
N GLU A 162 -0.07 -9.14 -24.38
CA GLU A 162 -1.21 -8.97 -25.25
C GLU A 162 -0.97 -7.91 -26.33
N GLU A 163 -1.81 -7.93 -27.38
CA GLU A 163 -1.83 -6.92 -28.41
C GLU A 163 -2.97 -5.93 -28.18
N VAL A 164 -2.65 -4.65 -28.15
CA VAL A 164 -3.63 -3.56 -28.11
C VAL A 164 -3.75 -2.88 -29.46
N GLY A 165 -4.99 -2.56 -29.87
CA GLY A 165 -5.27 -1.79 -31.07
C GLY A 165 -5.02 -0.32 -30.86
N VAL A 166 -3.97 0.27 -31.45
CA VAL A 166 -3.75 1.72 -31.44
C VAL A 166 -4.55 2.39 -32.54
N VAL A 167 -5.50 3.24 -32.16
CA VAL A 167 -6.41 3.91 -33.09
C VAL A 167 -5.87 5.27 -33.47
N LYS A 168 -5.49 5.44 -34.71
CA LYS A 168 -5.10 6.75 -35.29
C LYS A 168 -6.20 7.29 -36.16
N GLN A 169 -6.65 8.50 -35.88
CA GLN A 169 -7.60 9.22 -36.70
C GLN A 169 -6.86 10.39 -37.37
N SER A 170 -6.78 10.37 -38.71
CA SER A 170 -6.23 11.50 -39.43
C SER A 170 -7.26 12.64 -39.45
N GLN A 171 -6.92 13.77 -38.83
CA GLN A 171 -7.69 15.00 -38.98
C GLN A 171 -7.16 15.77 -40.22
N MET A 172 -7.90 15.81 -41.27
CA MET A 172 -7.66 16.75 -42.38
C MET A 172 -8.76 17.83 -42.34
N VAL A 173 -8.35 19.05 -41.95
CA VAL A 173 -9.13 20.31 -42.08
C VAL A 173 -10.66 20.10 -42.00
N GLY A 174 -11.19 19.82 -40.80
CA GLY A 174 -12.65 19.72 -40.58
C GLY A 174 -13.34 18.47 -41.13
N ILE A 175 -12.62 17.55 -41.77
CA ILE A 175 -13.17 16.26 -42.24
C ILE A 175 -12.54 15.15 -41.43
N GLN A 176 -13.36 14.34 -40.77
CA GLN A 176 -12.90 13.13 -40.09
C GLN A 176 -12.37 12.14 -41.14
N GLY A 177 -11.05 11.95 -41.16
CA GLY A 177 -10.41 10.98 -42.03
C GLY A 177 -10.67 9.54 -41.57
N LYS A 178 -10.28 8.57 -42.42
CA LYS A 178 -10.43 7.14 -42.11
C LYS A 178 -9.69 6.77 -40.83
N LYS A 179 -10.40 6.13 -39.94
CA LYS A 179 -9.88 5.51 -38.71
C LYS A 179 -8.97 4.33 -39.10
N ARG A 180 -7.73 4.32 -38.64
CA ARG A 180 -6.77 3.21 -38.84
C ARG A 180 -6.44 2.62 -37.49
N VAL A 181 -6.51 1.30 -37.37
CA VAL A 181 -6.13 0.55 -36.16
C VAL A 181 -4.84 -0.20 -36.46
N ARG A 182 -3.81 0.02 -35.66
CA ARG A 182 -2.56 -0.75 -35.71
C ARG A 182 -2.44 -1.56 -34.43
N ARG A 183 -2.33 -2.89 -34.54
CA ARG A 183 -2.03 -3.75 -33.40
C ARG A 183 -0.60 -3.56 -32.93
N THR A 184 -0.42 -3.40 -31.65
CA THR A 184 0.88 -3.18 -31.03
C THR A 184 1.00 -4.10 -29.81
N LYS A 185 2.06 -4.88 -29.75
CA LYS A 185 2.31 -5.76 -28.61
C LYS A 185 2.75 -4.94 -27.40
N ILE A 186 2.11 -5.22 -26.26
CA ILE A 186 2.44 -4.64 -24.97
C ILE A 186 3.61 -5.44 -24.39
N THR A 187 4.73 -4.77 -24.10
CA THR A 187 5.89 -5.41 -23.47
C THR A 187 5.75 -5.36 -21.97
N SER A 188 6.17 -6.43 -21.29
CA SER A 188 6.21 -6.49 -19.83
C SER A 188 7.04 -5.35 -19.25
N GLY A 189 6.54 -4.77 -18.19
CA GLY A 189 7.21 -3.77 -17.36
C GLY A 189 7.17 -4.19 -15.90
N LEU A 190 7.98 -3.56 -15.06
CA LEU A 190 7.97 -3.81 -13.60
C LEU A 190 6.72 -3.23 -12.89
N GLY A 191 5.59 -3.08 -13.59
CA GLY A 191 4.39 -2.44 -13.03
C GLY A 191 4.52 -0.93 -12.78
N THR A 192 5.65 -0.32 -13.16
CA THR A 192 5.96 1.10 -12.96
C THR A 192 5.69 1.95 -14.20
N GLY A 193 5.23 1.36 -15.25
CA GLY A 193 4.98 1.94 -16.56
C GLY A 193 5.58 1.04 -17.63
N GLY A 194 4.78 0.66 -18.62
CA GLY A 194 5.21 -0.14 -19.76
C GLY A 194 6.07 0.69 -20.72
N LYS A 195 6.77 0.01 -21.61
CA LYS A 195 7.56 0.65 -22.69
C LYS A 195 6.69 1.23 -23.81
N LEU A 196 5.36 1.17 -23.71
CA LEU A 196 4.50 1.86 -24.62
C LEU A 196 4.43 3.33 -24.18
N ASP A 197 5.11 4.20 -24.91
CA ASP A 197 5.12 5.64 -24.64
C ASP A 197 3.73 6.22 -24.95
N LEU A 198 2.97 6.47 -23.90
CA LEU A 198 1.65 7.11 -23.98
C LEU A 198 1.75 8.55 -23.47
N ALA A 199 1.08 9.48 -24.17
CA ALA A 199 0.96 10.88 -23.72
C ALA A 199 0.02 11.04 -22.51
N TYR A 200 -0.50 9.95 -21.96
CA TYR A 200 -1.36 9.87 -20.78
C TYR A 200 -0.90 8.75 -19.83
N PRO A 201 -1.19 8.85 -18.53
CA PRO A 201 -0.75 7.87 -17.52
C PRO A 201 -1.20 6.45 -17.84
N SER A 202 -0.25 5.51 -17.83
CA SER A 202 -0.52 4.10 -18.05
C SER A 202 0.44 3.22 -17.24
N TYR A 203 -0.04 2.03 -16.90
CA TYR A 203 0.74 0.99 -16.22
C TYR A 203 0.54 -0.34 -16.91
N THR A 204 1.60 -1.14 -16.97
CA THR A 204 1.56 -2.48 -17.55
C THR A 204 1.82 -3.52 -16.47
N TYR A 205 1.06 -4.61 -16.47
CA TYR A 205 1.12 -5.69 -15.49
C TYR A 205 1.43 -7.00 -16.20
N GLU A 206 2.23 -7.86 -15.57
CA GLU A 206 2.47 -9.23 -16.04
C GLU A 206 1.29 -10.12 -15.64
N ALA A 207 0.16 -9.89 -16.27
CA ALA A 207 -1.11 -10.58 -16.02
C ALA A 207 -1.93 -10.59 -17.31
N GLN A 208 -2.94 -11.47 -17.37
CA GLN A 208 -3.88 -11.55 -18.50
C GLN A 208 -4.98 -10.47 -18.38
N PRO A 209 -5.66 -10.09 -19.47
CA PRO A 209 -6.89 -9.32 -19.39
C PRO A 209 -7.90 -10.04 -18.48
N GLY A 210 -8.65 -9.30 -17.65
CA GLY A 210 -9.48 -9.88 -16.59
C GLY A 210 -8.80 -9.93 -15.22
N PHE A 211 -7.51 -9.59 -15.12
CA PHE A 211 -6.72 -9.72 -13.89
C PHE A 211 -7.29 -8.96 -12.67
N ALA A 212 -8.16 -7.99 -12.88
CA ALA A 212 -8.72 -7.15 -11.83
C ALA A 212 -10.18 -7.48 -11.47
N GLU A 213 -10.75 -8.56 -12.03
CA GLU A 213 -12.12 -9.01 -11.78
C GLU A 213 -12.07 -10.32 -10.98
N HIS A 214 -12.65 -10.33 -9.76
CA HIS A 214 -12.50 -11.43 -8.80
C HIS A 214 -13.25 -12.70 -9.20
N ASP A 215 -14.20 -12.59 -10.09
CA ASP A 215 -15.05 -13.67 -10.59
C ASP A 215 -14.51 -14.35 -11.86
N LEU A 216 -13.39 -13.86 -12.39
CA LEU A 216 -12.73 -14.45 -13.56
C LEU A 216 -11.56 -15.35 -13.17
N ASP A 217 -11.31 -16.39 -13.97
CA ASP A 217 -10.16 -17.30 -13.81
C ASP A 217 -8.81 -16.59 -13.99
N GLU A 218 -8.79 -15.46 -14.72
CA GLU A 218 -7.64 -14.62 -14.99
C GLU A 218 -7.26 -13.69 -13.83
N TYR A 219 -8.03 -13.69 -12.73
CA TYR A 219 -7.77 -12.84 -11.58
C TYR A 219 -6.34 -13.01 -11.03
N ASP A 220 -5.58 -11.93 -11.00
CA ASP A 220 -4.25 -11.87 -10.39
C ASP A 220 -4.25 -10.89 -9.23
N GLY A 221 -4.19 -11.40 -8.00
CA GLY A 221 -4.27 -10.56 -6.80
C GLY A 221 -3.16 -9.53 -6.68
N VAL A 222 -1.97 -9.76 -7.23
CA VAL A 222 -0.86 -8.80 -7.19
C VAL A 222 -1.09 -7.66 -8.18
N ALA A 223 -1.43 -7.98 -9.42
CA ALA A 223 -1.75 -7.00 -10.45
C ALA A 223 -2.99 -6.19 -10.07
N ALA A 224 -4.05 -6.86 -9.59
CA ALA A 224 -5.29 -6.24 -9.14
C ALA A 224 -5.05 -5.21 -8.01
N GLU A 225 -4.33 -5.60 -6.94
CA GLU A 225 -4.01 -4.71 -5.81
C GLU A 225 -3.17 -3.49 -6.22
N LEU A 226 -2.21 -3.66 -7.12
CA LEU A 226 -1.42 -2.54 -7.64
C LEU A 226 -2.26 -1.60 -8.50
N ALA A 227 -3.10 -2.16 -9.39
CA ALA A 227 -3.99 -1.38 -10.24
C ALA A 227 -5.04 -0.64 -9.40
N TRP A 228 -5.60 -1.31 -8.39
CA TRP A 228 -6.53 -0.71 -7.42
C TRP A 228 -5.93 0.53 -6.75
N SER A 229 -4.75 0.39 -6.11
CA SER A 229 -4.11 1.51 -5.40
C SER A 229 -3.87 2.71 -6.30
N ARG A 230 -3.48 2.48 -7.57
CA ARG A 230 -3.27 3.53 -8.58
C ARG A 230 -4.57 4.19 -9.01
N SER A 231 -5.60 3.38 -9.23
CA SER A 231 -6.96 3.85 -9.58
C SER A 231 -7.56 4.67 -8.46
N LEU A 232 -7.46 4.19 -7.23
CA LEU A 232 -7.93 4.90 -6.04
C LEU A 232 -7.20 6.23 -5.84
N ALA A 233 -5.87 6.25 -6.08
CA ALA A 233 -5.09 7.50 -6.05
C ALA A 233 -5.60 8.53 -7.04
N ALA A 234 -5.85 8.10 -8.29
CA ALA A 234 -6.39 8.96 -9.33
C ALA A 234 -7.79 9.49 -8.96
N ALA A 235 -8.66 8.60 -8.48
CA ALA A 235 -10.02 8.95 -8.06
C ALA A 235 -10.03 9.95 -6.90
N ARG A 236 -9.31 9.66 -5.83
CA ARG A 236 -9.22 10.54 -4.66
C ARG A 236 -8.68 11.92 -5.01
N LYS A 237 -7.68 11.98 -5.89
CA LYS A 237 -7.12 13.25 -6.38
C LYS A 237 -8.14 14.09 -7.15
N VAL A 238 -8.93 13.46 -8.01
CA VAL A 238 -9.93 14.16 -8.85
C VAL A 238 -11.10 14.67 -8.02
N PHE A 239 -11.56 13.87 -7.05
CA PHE A 239 -12.74 14.18 -6.24
C PHE A 239 -12.41 14.85 -4.90
N GLY A 240 -11.13 15.07 -4.59
CA GLY A 240 -10.71 15.73 -3.35
C GLY A 240 -10.98 14.90 -2.10
N ILE A 241 -10.96 13.56 -2.20
CA ILE A 241 -11.19 12.64 -1.09
C ILE A 241 -9.88 12.41 -0.36
N ASN A 242 -9.83 12.73 0.94
CA ASN A 242 -8.62 12.65 1.76
C ASN A 242 -8.93 11.93 3.09
N PRO A 243 -9.03 10.59 3.11
CA PRO A 243 -9.27 9.86 4.34
C PRO A 243 -8.04 9.92 5.26
N ASP A 244 -8.30 9.99 6.56
CA ASP A 244 -7.26 9.94 7.58
C ASP A 244 -6.93 8.48 7.94
N LEU A 245 -5.99 7.89 7.19
CA LEU A 245 -5.57 6.49 7.39
C LEU A 245 -4.76 6.33 8.69
N GLU A 246 -4.12 7.39 9.16
CA GLU A 246 -3.37 7.36 10.41
C GLU A 246 -4.28 7.10 11.60
N VAL A 247 -5.39 7.81 11.68
CA VAL A 247 -6.38 7.61 12.74
C VAL A 247 -6.99 6.20 12.72
N VAL A 248 -7.23 5.65 11.54
CA VAL A 248 -7.72 4.26 11.39
C VAL A 248 -6.74 3.27 12.01
N LEU A 249 -5.44 3.41 11.69
CA LEU A 249 -4.40 2.56 12.24
C LEU A 249 -4.22 2.77 13.75
N GLU A 250 -4.19 4.01 14.22
CA GLU A 250 -4.04 4.36 15.64
C GLU A 250 -5.16 3.73 16.49
N ASN A 251 -6.39 3.72 16.02
CA ASN A 251 -7.52 3.08 16.70
C ASN A 251 -7.32 1.56 16.84
N ASN A 252 -6.77 0.90 15.81
CA ASN A 252 -6.43 -0.51 15.89
C ASN A 252 -5.30 -0.76 16.89
N LEU A 253 -4.20 0.00 16.80
CA LEU A 253 -3.06 -0.12 17.71
C LEU A 253 -3.47 0.13 19.17
N GLN A 254 -4.30 1.14 19.41
CA GLN A 254 -4.87 1.43 20.74
C GLN A 254 -5.65 0.23 21.28
N SER A 255 -6.47 -0.40 20.43
CA SER A 255 -7.27 -1.55 20.83
C SER A 255 -6.44 -2.81 21.09
N LYS A 256 -5.40 -3.05 20.29
CA LYS A 256 -4.52 -4.22 20.41
C LYS A 256 -3.55 -4.13 21.59
N PHE A 257 -2.86 -3.01 21.73
CA PHE A 257 -1.72 -2.91 22.65
C PHE A 257 -2.06 -2.24 23.99
N PHE A 258 -2.98 -1.28 24.00
CA PHE A 258 -3.26 -0.50 25.20
C PHE A 258 -4.51 -0.97 25.94
N SER A 259 -5.67 -0.89 25.30
CA SER A 259 -6.92 -1.31 25.95
C SER A 259 -7.08 -2.83 26.01
N LYS A 260 -6.32 -3.57 25.21
CA LYS A 260 -6.42 -5.03 25.05
C LYS A 260 -7.87 -5.49 24.87
N ASN A 261 -8.66 -4.70 24.16
CA ASN A 261 -10.06 -4.96 23.91
C ASN A 261 -10.21 -5.69 22.58
N LEU A 262 -10.26 -7.02 22.66
CA LEU A 262 -10.38 -7.90 21.49
C LEU A 262 -11.58 -7.52 20.60
N LYS A 263 -12.73 -7.21 21.19
CA LYS A 263 -13.93 -6.84 20.44
C LYS A 263 -13.72 -5.55 19.63
N GLN A 264 -13.09 -4.54 20.23
CA GLN A 264 -12.76 -3.30 19.53
C GLN A 264 -11.67 -3.52 18.48
N ALA A 265 -10.63 -4.30 18.79
CA ALA A 265 -9.60 -4.63 17.82
C ALA A 265 -10.18 -5.33 16.58
N MET A 266 -11.05 -6.33 16.77
CA MET A 266 -11.70 -7.03 15.66
C MET A 266 -12.65 -6.12 14.86
N ALA A 267 -13.31 -5.15 15.50
CA ALA A 267 -14.18 -4.20 14.80
C ALA A 267 -13.45 -3.23 13.87
N THR A 268 -12.12 -3.11 13.99
CA THR A 268 -11.32 -2.29 13.07
C THR A 268 -10.97 -2.99 11.77
N PHE A 269 -11.17 -4.30 11.68
CA PHE A 269 -10.92 -5.08 10.47
C PHE A 269 -12.10 -5.07 9.51
N THR A 270 -11.81 -5.27 8.24
CA THR A 270 -12.83 -5.41 7.20
C THR A 270 -13.75 -6.61 7.46
N THR A 271 -15.03 -6.47 7.08
CA THR A 271 -16.05 -7.52 7.17
C THR A 271 -16.46 -8.05 5.80
N HIS A 272 -16.08 -7.34 4.73
CA HIS A 272 -16.46 -7.67 3.36
C HIS A 272 -15.38 -8.46 2.61
N LYS A 273 -14.13 -8.27 3.02
CA LYS A 273 -12.98 -9.07 2.56
C LYS A 273 -12.48 -9.96 3.69
N THR A 274 -11.73 -10.98 3.34
CA THR A 274 -11.06 -11.84 4.32
C THR A 274 -9.87 -11.11 4.92
N PRO A 275 -9.93 -10.64 6.18
CA PRO A 275 -8.82 -9.95 6.79
C PRO A 275 -7.63 -10.88 6.98
N HIS A 276 -6.42 -10.37 6.82
CA HIS A 276 -5.19 -11.14 6.93
C HIS A 276 -4.14 -10.41 7.73
N VAL A 277 -3.53 -11.11 8.70
CA VAL A 277 -2.38 -10.62 9.47
C VAL A 277 -1.27 -11.67 9.40
N ALA A 278 -0.07 -11.27 9.02
CA ALA A 278 1.08 -12.13 8.97
C ALA A 278 2.32 -11.49 9.60
N TYR A 279 2.86 -12.15 10.60
CA TYR A 279 4.19 -11.90 11.14
C TYR A 279 5.17 -12.72 10.33
N MET A 280 5.72 -12.13 9.29
CA MET A 280 6.42 -12.80 8.19
C MET A 280 7.59 -13.71 8.60
N PRO A 281 8.46 -13.32 9.57
CA PRO A 281 9.61 -14.16 9.91
C PRO A 281 9.24 -15.47 10.62
N THR A 282 8.06 -15.55 11.21
CA THR A 282 7.57 -16.73 11.96
C THR A 282 6.33 -17.37 11.33
N LEU A 283 5.76 -16.74 10.28
CA LEU A 283 4.48 -17.10 9.67
C LEU A 283 3.36 -17.30 10.70
N THR A 284 3.40 -16.52 11.79
CA THR A 284 2.31 -16.44 12.76
C THR A 284 1.32 -15.35 12.35
N GLY A 285 0.13 -15.38 12.92
CA GLY A 285 -0.97 -14.52 12.50
C GLY A 285 -2.16 -15.38 12.06
N ALA A 286 -3.02 -14.85 11.23
CA ALA A 286 -4.15 -15.62 10.73
C ALA A 286 -4.81 -14.96 9.52
N THR A 287 -5.60 -15.74 8.79
CA THR A 287 -6.45 -15.32 7.69
C THR A 287 -7.92 -15.60 8.04
N GLY A 288 -8.78 -14.60 7.90
CA GLY A 288 -10.18 -14.67 8.27
C GLY A 288 -10.48 -14.19 9.68
N ALA A 289 -11.69 -13.67 9.90
CA ALA A 289 -12.07 -12.99 11.14
C ALA A 289 -12.04 -13.92 12.37
N GLU A 290 -12.49 -15.16 12.24
CA GLU A 290 -12.53 -16.10 13.37
C GLU A 290 -11.13 -16.55 13.78
N GLU A 291 -10.27 -16.89 12.82
CA GLU A 291 -8.88 -17.28 13.13
C GLU A 291 -8.05 -16.10 13.65
N LEU A 292 -8.29 -14.88 13.16
CA LEU A 292 -7.68 -13.67 13.73
C LEU A 292 -8.12 -13.43 15.17
N LYS A 293 -9.40 -13.59 15.46
CA LYS A 293 -9.92 -13.48 16.83
C LYS A 293 -9.27 -14.51 17.74
N ARG A 294 -9.14 -15.75 17.27
CA ARG A 294 -8.44 -16.82 18.00
C ARG A 294 -6.97 -16.47 18.22
N PHE A 295 -6.26 -16.03 17.18
CA PHE A 295 -4.86 -15.63 17.28
C PHE A 295 -4.66 -14.52 18.32
N TYR A 296 -5.48 -13.46 18.29
CA TYR A 296 -5.37 -12.36 19.24
C TYR A 296 -5.78 -12.74 20.68
N SER A 297 -6.68 -13.71 20.84
CA SER A 297 -7.08 -14.18 22.18
C SER A 297 -6.10 -15.16 22.83
N GLU A 298 -5.49 -16.04 22.02
CA GLU A 298 -4.73 -17.18 22.54
C GLU A 298 -3.21 -17.04 22.37
N SER A 299 -2.76 -16.35 21.30
CA SER A 299 -1.36 -16.37 20.88
C SER A 299 -0.68 -14.99 20.86
N PHE A 300 -1.44 -13.90 20.89
CA PHE A 300 -0.89 -12.56 20.84
C PHE A 300 -0.56 -12.03 22.25
N THR A 301 0.58 -12.45 22.76
CA THR A 301 1.08 -12.03 24.08
C THR A 301 1.91 -10.75 23.96
N THR A 302 1.66 -9.80 24.85
CA THR A 302 2.42 -8.55 24.96
C THR A 302 3.09 -8.49 26.33
N PRO A 303 4.40 -8.83 26.43
CA PRO A 303 5.10 -8.80 27.71
C PRO A 303 5.01 -7.42 28.38
N PRO A 304 4.97 -7.34 29.71
CA PRO A 304 4.91 -6.04 30.42
C PRO A 304 6.07 -5.10 30.08
N SER A 305 7.20 -5.65 29.67
CA SER A 305 8.41 -4.92 29.28
C SER A 305 8.42 -4.49 27.82
N LEU A 306 7.38 -4.83 27.04
CA LEU A 306 7.29 -4.46 25.62
C LEU A 306 7.22 -2.94 25.48
N LYS A 307 8.16 -2.40 24.74
CA LYS A 307 8.21 -0.99 24.35
C LYS A 307 8.33 -0.90 22.85
N ILE A 308 7.39 -0.23 22.21
CA ILE A 308 7.39 0.07 20.79
C ILE A 308 7.57 1.58 20.64
N THR A 309 8.56 1.98 19.86
CA THR A 309 8.82 3.38 19.51
C THR A 309 8.68 3.52 18.01
N LEU A 310 7.73 4.31 17.56
CA LEU A 310 7.58 4.67 16.15
C LEU A 310 8.74 5.60 15.78
N LEU A 311 9.48 5.26 14.73
CA LEU A 311 10.59 6.06 14.21
C LEU A 311 10.19 6.84 12.98
N SER A 312 9.47 6.20 12.06
CA SER A 312 8.92 6.85 10.87
C SER A 312 7.59 6.21 10.47
N ARG A 313 6.73 7.01 9.84
CA ARG A 313 5.46 6.58 9.28
C ARG A 313 5.31 7.15 7.87
N THR A 314 4.98 6.30 6.92
CA THR A 314 4.62 6.71 5.57
C THR A 314 3.17 6.36 5.31
N ILE A 315 2.38 7.39 4.97
CA ILE A 315 0.96 7.24 4.65
C ILE A 315 0.82 7.26 3.13
N GLY A 316 0.40 6.13 2.57
CA GLY A 316 0.08 5.98 1.15
C GLY A 316 -1.40 6.24 0.88
N VAL A 317 -1.85 5.86 -0.31
CA VAL A 317 -3.26 6.00 -0.70
C VAL A 317 -4.17 5.09 0.12
N ASP A 318 -3.74 3.84 0.29
CA ASP A 318 -4.50 2.76 0.91
C ASP A 318 -3.64 1.95 1.89
N ARG A 319 -2.45 2.45 2.21
CA ARG A 319 -1.48 1.76 3.08
C ARG A 319 -0.80 2.73 4.03
N VAL A 320 -0.51 2.20 5.21
CA VAL A 320 0.38 2.86 6.17
C VAL A 320 1.58 1.95 6.41
N VAL A 321 2.77 2.51 6.33
CA VAL A 321 4.02 1.79 6.60
C VAL A 321 4.68 2.42 7.82
N ASP A 322 4.86 1.63 8.87
CA ASP A 322 5.50 2.04 10.12
C ASP A 322 6.87 1.37 10.26
N GLU A 323 7.88 2.19 10.52
CA GLU A 323 9.19 1.74 10.98
C GLU A 323 9.27 1.94 12.49
N MET A 324 9.51 0.85 13.21
CA MET A 324 9.42 0.82 14.66
C MET A 324 10.67 0.20 15.30
N HIS A 325 11.09 0.78 16.41
CA HIS A 325 12.07 0.20 17.30
C HIS A 325 11.34 -0.53 18.43
N VAL A 326 11.56 -1.82 18.54
CA VAL A 326 10.88 -2.70 19.50
C VAL A 326 11.87 -3.26 20.50
N GLN A 327 11.54 -3.11 21.79
CA GLN A 327 12.32 -3.63 22.89
C GLN A 327 11.41 -4.44 23.82
N LEU A 328 11.90 -5.57 24.29
CA LEU A 328 11.25 -6.36 25.34
C LEU A 328 12.26 -7.21 26.13
N LYS A 329 11.87 -7.69 27.29
CA LYS A 329 12.52 -8.77 28.00
C LYS A 329 11.65 -10.01 27.86
N HIS A 330 12.23 -11.11 27.40
CA HIS A 330 11.54 -12.37 27.15
C HIS A 330 11.28 -13.12 28.44
N THR A 331 10.34 -12.59 29.25
CA THR A 331 9.97 -13.14 30.58
C THR A 331 8.78 -14.10 30.56
N GLU A 332 8.08 -14.14 29.45
CA GLU A 332 6.95 -15.04 29.18
C GLU A 332 7.02 -15.52 27.71
N GLN A 333 6.22 -16.50 27.34
CA GLN A 333 6.13 -16.94 25.95
C GLN A 333 5.56 -15.82 25.07
N VAL A 334 6.20 -15.58 23.93
CA VAL A 334 5.79 -14.58 22.93
C VAL A 334 5.62 -15.29 21.58
N PRO A 335 4.51 -16.01 21.38
CA PRO A 335 4.35 -16.91 20.24
C PRO A 335 4.47 -16.23 18.86
N TRP A 336 4.07 -14.98 18.73
CA TRP A 336 4.20 -14.25 17.47
C TRP A 336 5.67 -13.92 17.12
N LEU A 337 6.58 -13.82 18.11
CA LEU A 337 8.01 -13.49 17.90
C LEU A 337 8.90 -14.73 17.98
N LEU A 338 8.65 -15.59 18.96
CA LEU A 338 9.45 -16.78 19.30
C LEU A 338 8.52 -17.98 19.59
N PRO A 339 7.84 -18.51 18.54
CA PRO A 339 6.92 -19.63 18.72
C PRO A 339 7.64 -20.85 19.29
N GLY A 340 7.05 -21.47 20.32
CA GLY A 340 7.58 -22.66 20.96
C GLY A 340 8.82 -22.46 21.83
N VAL A 341 9.33 -21.24 21.99
CA VAL A 341 10.50 -20.95 22.83
C VAL A 341 10.07 -20.55 24.24
N PRO A 342 10.52 -21.27 25.29
CA PRO A 342 10.24 -20.89 26.67
C PRO A 342 10.95 -19.57 27.02
N PRO A 343 10.52 -18.87 28.11
CA PRO A 343 11.11 -17.62 28.55
C PRO A 343 12.62 -17.74 28.79
N THR A 344 13.40 -16.94 28.07
CA THR A 344 14.87 -16.91 28.17
C THR A 344 15.39 -15.87 29.16
N ASN A 345 14.54 -14.97 29.66
CA ASN A 345 14.89 -13.81 30.47
C ASN A 345 15.89 -12.84 29.83
N LYS A 346 16.14 -12.96 28.52
CA LYS A 346 17.04 -12.09 27.76
C LYS A 346 16.31 -10.86 27.26
N LYS A 347 17.07 -9.77 27.08
CA LYS A 347 16.56 -8.55 26.42
C LYS A 347 16.65 -8.70 24.89
N ILE A 348 15.58 -8.35 24.21
CA ILE A 348 15.46 -8.31 22.76
C ILE A 348 15.29 -6.86 22.34
N GLU A 349 15.99 -6.47 21.29
CA GLU A 349 15.95 -5.13 20.70
C GLU A 349 16.08 -5.26 19.19
N ILE A 350 15.02 -4.89 18.46
CA ILE A 350 14.92 -5.09 17.00
C ILE A 350 14.30 -3.89 16.30
N MET A 351 14.57 -3.79 15.00
CA MET A 351 13.78 -2.99 14.07
C MET A 351 12.64 -3.84 13.54
N MET A 352 11.48 -3.24 13.44
CA MET A 352 10.26 -3.85 12.93
C MET A 352 9.61 -2.92 11.92
N VAL A 353 9.16 -3.48 10.82
CA VAL A 353 8.36 -2.76 9.80
C VAL A 353 6.99 -3.40 9.74
N SER A 354 5.96 -2.58 9.85
CA SER A 354 4.57 -2.98 9.64
C SER A 354 4.03 -2.30 8.39
N ILE A 355 3.40 -3.08 7.51
CA ILE A 355 2.72 -2.62 6.30
C ILE A 355 1.24 -2.96 6.48
N VAL A 356 0.41 -1.94 6.63
CA VAL A 356 -1.03 -2.10 6.86
C VAL A 356 -1.80 -1.57 5.67
N THR A 357 -2.59 -2.44 5.04
CA THR A 357 -3.51 -2.07 3.96
C THR A 357 -4.89 -1.77 4.56
N ILE A 358 -5.46 -0.65 4.15
CA ILE A 358 -6.75 -0.14 4.64
C ILE A 358 -7.70 -0.05 3.44
N ARG A 359 -8.91 -0.60 3.59
CA ARG A 359 -10.00 -0.60 2.61
C ARG A 359 -11.28 -0.13 3.29
N GLY A 360 -11.95 0.86 2.71
CA GLY A 360 -13.19 1.39 3.27
C GLY A 360 -13.07 1.83 4.74
N GLY A 361 -11.93 2.40 5.14
CA GLY A 361 -11.66 2.79 6.52
C GLY A 361 -11.43 1.65 7.51
N ARG A 362 -11.14 0.43 7.04
CA ARG A 362 -10.89 -0.73 7.86
C ARG A 362 -9.62 -1.45 7.45
N LEU A 363 -8.95 -2.08 8.40
CA LEU A 363 -7.76 -2.88 8.14
C LEU A 363 -8.15 -4.12 7.32
N TYR A 364 -7.45 -4.30 6.21
CA TYR A 364 -7.61 -5.47 5.36
C TYR A 364 -6.45 -6.44 5.52
N GLN A 365 -5.21 -5.93 5.42
CA GLN A 365 -4.00 -6.73 5.56
C GLN A 365 -3.01 -6.04 6.48
N GLU A 366 -2.29 -6.83 7.27
CA GLU A 366 -1.14 -6.36 8.07
C GLU A 366 0.01 -7.36 7.90
N HIS A 367 1.12 -6.92 7.32
CA HIS A 367 2.34 -7.69 7.20
C HIS A 367 3.43 -7.07 8.06
N VAL A 368 4.00 -7.85 8.96
CA VAL A 368 5.00 -7.37 9.91
C VAL A 368 6.32 -8.10 9.68
N TYR A 369 7.39 -7.34 9.56
CA TYR A 369 8.73 -7.83 9.23
C TYR A 369 9.75 -7.43 10.30
N TRP A 370 10.66 -8.33 10.60
CA TRP A 370 11.87 -8.07 11.41
C TRP A 370 12.96 -9.08 11.05
N ASP A 371 14.17 -8.89 11.58
CA ASP A 371 15.27 -9.84 11.44
C ASP A 371 15.22 -10.89 12.55
N GLN A 372 14.72 -12.09 12.20
CA GLN A 372 14.60 -13.21 13.14
C GLN A 372 15.96 -13.77 13.57
N ALA A 373 16.97 -13.74 12.70
CA ALA A 373 18.29 -14.22 13.08
C ALA A 373 18.88 -13.35 14.20
N SER A 374 18.70 -12.04 14.13
CA SER A 374 19.07 -11.12 15.21
C SER A 374 18.32 -11.39 16.52
N VAL A 375 17.05 -11.79 16.46
CA VAL A 375 16.30 -12.22 17.66
C VAL A 375 16.93 -13.46 18.29
N LEU A 376 17.17 -14.50 17.46
CA LEU A 376 17.73 -15.76 17.92
C LEU A 376 19.13 -15.60 18.55
N VAL A 377 19.98 -14.73 18.00
CA VAL A 377 21.28 -14.37 18.59
C VAL A 377 21.09 -13.73 19.96
N GLN A 378 20.16 -12.80 20.10
CA GLN A 378 19.96 -12.07 21.35
C GLN A 378 19.42 -12.94 22.48
N VAL A 379 18.63 -13.96 22.16
CA VAL A 379 18.12 -14.93 23.16
C VAL A 379 19.07 -16.11 23.38
N GLY A 380 20.17 -16.19 22.60
CA GLY A 380 21.19 -17.23 22.75
C GLY A 380 20.85 -18.57 22.10
N LEU A 381 19.90 -18.58 21.14
CA LEU A 381 19.54 -19.76 20.36
C LEU A 381 20.34 -19.89 19.07
N LEU A 382 20.99 -18.82 18.63
CA LEU A 382 21.88 -18.79 17.48
C LEU A 382 23.21 -18.18 17.89
N ASP A 383 24.30 -18.98 17.79
CA ASP A 383 25.66 -18.46 17.90
C ASP A 383 26.24 -18.26 16.48
N PRO A 384 26.53 -17.01 16.06
CA PRO A 384 27.07 -16.74 14.73
C PRO A 384 28.42 -17.42 14.46
N LYS A 385 29.16 -17.83 15.50
CA LYS A 385 30.47 -18.53 15.38
C LYS A 385 30.33 -20.06 15.31
N LEU A 386 29.17 -20.58 15.67
CA LEU A 386 28.92 -22.03 15.65
C LEU A 386 28.46 -22.45 14.25
N LEU A 387 29.42 -22.82 13.40
CA LEU A 387 29.17 -23.20 12.02
C LEU A 387 29.28 -24.72 11.83
N PRO A 388 28.46 -25.33 10.98
CA PRO A 388 28.65 -26.70 10.54
C PRO A 388 29.95 -26.82 9.73
N GLN A 389 30.54 -28.05 9.69
CA GLN A 389 31.83 -28.28 8.99
C GLN A 389 31.74 -27.88 7.52
N SER A 390 30.64 -28.19 6.86
CA SER A 390 30.41 -27.80 5.45
C SER A 390 30.53 -26.30 5.17
N ALA A 391 30.13 -25.45 6.12
CA ALA A 391 30.29 -24.00 5.99
C ALA A 391 31.75 -23.56 6.21
N LYS A 392 32.46 -24.20 7.13
CA LYS A 392 33.89 -23.97 7.36
C LYS A 392 34.73 -24.38 6.17
N ASP A 393 34.36 -25.48 5.51
CA ASP A 393 35.03 -25.96 4.29
C ASP A 393 34.87 -24.98 3.13
N LEU A 394 33.83 -24.16 3.12
CA LEU A 394 33.64 -23.06 2.19
C LEU A 394 34.35 -21.74 2.60
N GLY A 395 35.14 -21.77 3.69
CA GLY A 395 35.83 -20.59 4.21
C GLY A 395 34.97 -19.58 4.96
N ILE A 396 33.78 -19.99 5.38
CA ILE A 396 32.90 -19.13 6.21
C ILE A 396 33.38 -19.17 7.66
N GLU A 397 33.71 -18.02 8.22
CA GLU A 397 34.20 -17.93 9.60
C GLU A 397 33.08 -17.67 10.61
N LYS A 398 32.04 -16.92 10.22
CA LYS A 398 30.86 -16.59 11.03
C LYS A 398 29.65 -16.37 10.17
N LEU A 399 28.45 -16.58 10.71
CA LEU A 399 27.21 -16.18 10.05
C LEU A 399 27.11 -14.64 9.97
N PRO A 400 26.58 -14.10 8.85
CA PRO A 400 26.44 -12.64 8.64
C PRO A 400 25.23 -12.07 9.41
N VAL A 401 25.27 -12.13 10.74
CA VAL A 401 24.21 -11.67 11.62
C VAL A 401 24.78 -10.74 12.71
N VAL A 402 24.14 -9.59 12.92
CA VAL A 402 24.64 -8.53 13.81
C VAL A 402 23.92 -8.41 15.18
N GLY A 403 22.81 -9.12 15.38
CA GLY A 403 22.04 -9.06 16.62
C GLY A 403 21.43 -7.66 16.86
N ARG A 404 21.52 -7.12 18.09
CA ARG A 404 20.90 -5.85 18.49
C ARG A 404 21.54 -4.59 17.87
N ARG A 405 22.69 -4.71 17.25
CA ARG A 405 23.45 -3.56 16.72
C ARG A 405 22.68 -2.80 15.65
N ALA A 406 22.02 -3.51 14.73
CA ALA A 406 21.21 -2.90 13.69
C ALA A 406 20.12 -1.96 14.26
N ALA A 407 19.38 -2.45 15.28
CA ALA A 407 18.33 -1.67 15.93
C ALA A 407 18.88 -0.42 16.65
N ARG A 408 20.01 -0.54 17.29
CA ARG A 408 20.68 0.58 17.97
C ARG A 408 21.18 1.61 16.98
N ARG A 409 21.73 1.18 15.84
CA ARG A 409 22.25 2.08 14.82
C ARG A 409 21.18 3.02 14.28
N VAL A 410 20.01 2.52 13.95
CA VAL A 410 18.90 3.34 13.45
C VAL A 410 18.41 4.33 14.49
N ARG A 411 18.34 3.92 15.78
CA ARG A 411 17.88 4.80 16.86
C ARG A 411 18.81 5.96 17.15
N ARG A 412 20.14 5.78 16.97
CA ARG A 412 21.18 6.77 17.30
C ARG A 412 21.47 7.75 16.18
N ASN A 413 20.65 7.88 15.19
CA ASN A 413 20.88 8.63 13.96
C ASN A 413 21.29 10.13 14.13
N LYS A 414 21.36 10.64 15.36
CA LYS A 414 21.79 12.03 15.67
C LYS A 414 23.23 12.16 16.18
N ASP A 415 23.84 11.08 16.69
CA ASP A 415 25.16 11.16 17.33
C ASP A 415 26.11 10.10 16.78
N LEU A 416 26.38 10.17 15.47
CA LEU A 416 27.25 9.23 14.76
C LEU A 416 28.74 9.41 15.05
N SER A 417 29.12 10.47 15.77
CA SER A 417 30.51 10.83 16.04
C SER A 417 31.15 10.11 17.22
N ASP A 418 30.37 9.49 18.13
CA ASP A 418 30.87 9.06 19.45
C ASP A 418 30.96 7.53 19.66
N ASP A 419 30.69 6.69 18.66
CA ASP A 419 30.88 5.24 18.79
C ASP A 419 32.28 4.81 18.31
N GLU A 420 33.26 4.97 19.19
CA GLU A 420 34.64 4.49 19.06
C GLU A 420 34.72 2.94 19.09
N GLY A 421 34.06 2.22 18.24
CA GLY A 421 34.25 0.76 18.30
C GLY A 421 33.52 -0.09 17.29
N GLU A 422 32.46 0.37 16.67
CA GLU A 422 31.64 -0.47 15.79
C GLU A 422 31.61 0.06 14.35
N ALA A 423 32.41 -0.52 13.47
CA ALA A 423 32.48 -0.15 12.06
C ALA A 423 31.25 -0.65 11.29
N ASP A 424 30.65 0.23 10.45
CA ASP A 424 29.77 -0.22 9.39
C ASP A 424 30.53 -1.15 8.45
N ASN A 425 29.81 -2.09 7.83
CA ASN A 425 30.38 -3.07 6.88
C ASN A 425 31.39 -4.07 7.49
N GLU A 426 31.41 -4.24 8.81
CA GLU A 426 32.28 -5.19 9.51
C GLU A 426 32.13 -6.64 9.03
N LEU A 427 30.98 -6.98 8.45
CA LEU A 427 30.69 -8.28 7.89
C LEU A 427 31.24 -8.47 6.46
N ILE A 428 31.72 -7.40 5.82
CA ILE A 428 32.33 -7.48 4.49
C ILE A 428 33.81 -7.80 4.64
N PRO A 429 34.28 -8.97 4.17
CA PRO A 429 35.70 -9.32 4.27
C PRO A 429 36.60 -8.26 3.60
N GLY A 430 37.64 -7.84 4.33
CA GLY A 430 38.60 -6.85 3.81
C GLY A 430 38.15 -5.39 3.83
N TRP A 431 36.95 -5.09 4.36
CA TRP A 431 36.50 -3.71 4.52
C TRP A 431 37.32 -3.00 5.61
N LYS A 432 38.17 -2.03 5.22
CA LYS A 432 38.93 -1.17 6.15
C LYS A 432 38.29 0.20 6.25
N LYS A 433 38.29 0.80 7.46
CA LYS A 433 37.91 2.23 7.61
C LYS A 433 38.90 3.11 6.83
N ASN A 434 38.42 4.11 6.13
CA ASN A 434 39.25 5.07 5.36
C ASN A 434 40.20 5.93 6.25
N ASN A 435 40.10 5.85 7.57
CA ASN A 435 40.92 6.65 8.50
C ASN A 435 42.39 6.21 8.58
N ASP A 436 42.77 5.06 8.02
CA ASP A 436 44.18 4.61 8.03
C ASP A 436 45.00 5.15 6.82
N LYS A 437 44.40 5.93 5.93
CA LYS A 437 45.12 6.46 4.75
C LYS A 437 45.86 7.79 4.98
N SER A 438 45.73 8.42 6.15
CA SER A 438 46.34 9.73 6.42
C SER A 438 47.70 9.70 7.10
N SER A 439 48.28 8.51 7.38
CA SER A 439 49.59 8.41 8.07
C SER A 439 50.73 7.79 7.25
N GLU A 440 50.53 7.51 5.97
CA GLU A 440 51.62 6.92 5.11
C GLU A 440 52.03 7.78 3.91
N GLU A 441 51.51 8.97 3.71
CA GLU A 441 52.16 9.95 2.80
C GLU A 441 53.19 10.77 3.57
N GLY A 442 54.26 10.07 3.91
CA GLY A 442 55.52 10.67 4.33
C GLY A 442 56.13 11.41 3.18
N VAL A 443 56.40 12.67 3.48
CA VAL A 443 57.28 13.63 2.87
C VAL A 443 58.33 12.96 1.95
N ALA A 444 58.16 13.05 0.65
CA ALA A 444 59.27 12.97 -0.30
C ALA A 444 59.79 14.39 -0.52
N GLU A 445 60.85 14.75 0.17
CA GLU A 445 61.69 15.87 -0.20
C GLU A 445 62.24 15.64 -1.61
N LEU A 446 61.98 16.60 -2.47
CA LEU A 446 62.65 16.70 -3.79
C LEU A 446 63.96 17.42 -3.63
N PRO A 447 65.01 17.03 -4.41
CA PRO A 447 66.36 17.60 -4.33
C PRO A 447 66.47 19.00 -4.91
#